data_58e3a82bd16d1cae6b60f38dfc080fb1
#
_entry.id   58e3a82bd16d1cae6b60f38dfc080fb1
#
_cell.length_a   1.000
_cell.length_b   1.000
_cell.length_c   1.000
_cell.angle_alpha   90.00
_cell.angle_beta   90.00
_cell.angle_gamma   90.00
#
_symmetry.space_group_name_H-M   'P 1'
#
loop_
_entity.id
_entity.type
_entity.pdbx_description
1 polymer ?
#
loop_
_entity_poly.entity_id
_entity_poly.type
_entity_poly.pdbx_seq_one_letter_code
_entity_poly.pdbx_strand_id
1 'polypeptide(L)'
;MSWDKRQSRDPRRIDPLETPLYDYVVVDTETTGFKPSDGAKLIEIGAVKIHGGKLVDRYEQLIDPHQHIPERITSLTGINDNMVYGQPDVSQAICEFDRWLGPRTVIMAHNA
;
A
#
# COMPACT_ATOMS: atom_id res chain seq x y z
N MET A 1 -1.58 12.17 -2.12
CA MET A 1 -1.18 12.07 -3.54
C MET A 1 -1.97 13.09 -4.33
N SER A 2 -1.30 13.85 -5.16
CA SER A 2 -1.98 14.80 -6.02
C SER A 2 -1.70 14.51 -7.49
N TRP A 3 -2.67 14.77 -8.33
CA TRP A 3 -2.55 14.65 -9.77
C TRP A 3 -2.52 16.05 -10.39
N ASP A 4 -1.52 16.28 -11.23
CA ASP A 4 -1.47 17.46 -12.07
C ASP A 4 -1.91 17.06 -13.48
N LYS A 5 -3.04 17.57 -13.93
CA LYS A 5 -3.59 17.25 -15.25
C LYS A 5 -2.62 17.55 -16.38
N ARG A 6 -1.72 18.49 -16.20
CA ARG A 6 -0.73 18.83 -17.22
C ARG A 6 0.26 17.69 -17.44
N GLN A 7 0.47 16.82 -16.46
CA GLN A 7 1.38 15.68 -16.58
C GLN A 7 0.78 14.56 -17.41
N SER A 8 -0.53 14.50 -17.56
CA SER A 8 -1.21 13.41 -18.27
C SER A 8 -1.48 13.74 -19.73
N ARG A 9 -0.94 14.82 -20.27
CA ARG A 9 -1.12 15.22 -21.66
C ARG A 9 -0.29 14.40 -22.65
N ASP A 10 0.71 13.68 -22.15
CA ASP A 10 1.44 12.73 -22.98
C ASP A 10 0.46 11.62 -23.37
N PRO A 11 0.22 11.38 -24.67
CA PRO A 11 -0.76 10.39 -25.12
C PRO A 11 -0.41 8.96 -24.69
N ARG A 12 0.82 8.71 -24.26
CA ARG A 12 1.25 7.41 -23.76
C ARG A 12 0.93 7.23 -22.28
N ARG A 13 0.52 8.29 -21.60
CA ARG A 13 0.20 8.27 -20.17
C ARG A 13 -1.31 8.27 -19.99
N ILE A 14 -1.75 7.50 -19.00
CA ILE A 14 -3.17 7.42 -18.66
C ILE A 14 -3.40 8.34 -17.45
N ASP A 15 -4.38 9.23 -17.55
CA ASP A 15 -4.81 10.06 -16.45
C ASP A 15 -6.00 9.38 -15.78
N PRO A 16 -5.83 8.81 -14.57
CA PRO A 16 -6.92 8.13 -13.88
C PRO A 16 -8.10 9.03 -13.58
N LEU A 17 -7.90 10.35 -13.50
CA LEU A 17 -8.95 11.30 -13.19
C LEU A 17 -9.78 11.68 -14.42
N GLU A 18 -9.19 11.57 -15.61
CA GLU A 18 -9.85 11.93 -16.87
C GLU A 18 -10.41 10.74 -17.62
N THR A 19 -10.03 9.52 -17.22
CA THR A 19 -10.46 8.28 -17.88
C THR A 19 -11.44 7.55 -16.96
N PRO A 20 -12.76 7.77 -17.09
CA PRO A 20 -13.73 7.30 -16.11
C PRO A 20 -13.76 5.79 -15.89
N LEU A 21 -13.38 5.02 -16.93
CA LEU A 21 -13.38 3.55 -16.83
C LEU A 21 -12.04 2.96 -16.42
N TYR A 22 -11.05 3.83 -16.18
CA TYR A 22 -9.73 3.35 -15.80
C TYR A 22 -9.69 2.94 -14.34
N ASP A 23 -9.26 1.72 -14.10
CA ASP A 23 -9.11 1.17 -12.76
C ASP A 23 -7.67 1.26 -12.30
N TYR A 24 -7.46 1.73 -11.08
CA TYR A 24 -6.15 1.71 -10.47
C TYR A 24 -6.25 1.50 -8.96
N VAL A 25 -5.12 1.17 -8.35
CA VAL A 25 -5.02 0.93 -6.91
C VAL A 25 -3.93 1.82 -6.35
N VAL A 26 -4.22 2.50 -5.26
CA VAL A 26 -3.24 3.26 -4.49
C VAL A 26 -2.82 2.41 -3.31
N VAL A 27 -1.51 2.15 -3.19
CA VAL A 27 -0.96 1.28 -2.15
C VAL A 27 -0.05 2.10 -1.25
N ASP A 28 -0.21 1.93 0.04
CA ASP A 28 0.68 2.47 1.05
C ASP A 28 1.09 1.34 1.98
N THR A 29 2.35 1.34 2.40
CA THR A 29 2.87 0.29 3.26
C THR A 29 3.55 0.88 4.47
N GLU A 30 3.55 0.13 5.58
CA GLU A 30 4.32 0.45 6.77
C GLU A 30 5.37 -0.63 6.99
N THR A 31 6.55 -0.23 7.42
CA THR A 31 7.69 -1.13 7.64
C THR A 31 8.33 -0.85 9.00
N THR A 32 9.21 -1.77 9.42
CA THR A 32 9.96 -1.62 10.68
C THR A 32 11.13 -0.64 10.56
N GLY A 33 11.42 -0.13 9.37
CA GLY A 33 12.53 0.81 9.15
C GLY A 33 12.53 1.31 7.71
N PHE A 34 13.58 2.04 7.34
CA PHE A 34 13.63 2.74 6.05
C PHE A 34 14.28 1.94 4.93
N LYS A 35 15.15 0.96 5.28
CA LYS A 35 15.94 0.23 4.28
C LYS A 35 15.79 -1.27 4.45
N PRO A 36 15.40 -1.99 3.40
CA PRO A 36 15.39 -3.46 3.46
C PRO A 36 16.76 -4.05 3.78
N SER A 37 17.85 -3.39 3.35
CA SER A 37 19.22 -3.84 3.66
C SER A 37 19.54 -3.82 5.15
N ASP A 38 18.82 -3.03 5.94
CA ASP A 38 18.97 -2.97 7.39
C ASP A 38 18.03 -3.94 8.11
N GLY A 39 17.41 -4.86 7.38
CA GLY A 39 16.47 -5.83 7.94
C GLY A 39 15.05 -5.29 8.13
N ALA A 40 14.72 -4.19 7.48
CA ALA A 40 13.37 -3.64 7.54
C ALA A 40 12.36 -4.61 6.92
N LYS A 41 11.23 -4.79 7.59
CA LYS A 41 10.18 -5.72 7.17
C LYS A 41 8.84 -5.01 7.11
N LEU A 42 7.99 -5.46 6.20
CA LEU A 42 6.60 -4.99 6.12
C LEU A 42 5.82 -5.36 7.37
N ILE A 43 5.02 -4.43 7.87
CA ILE A 43 4.11 -4.67 8.98
C ILE A 43 2.67 -4.32 8.64
N GLU A 44 2.43 -3.62 7.53
CA GLU A 44 1.07 -3.35 7.06
C GLU A 44 1.06 -3.07 5.57
N ILE A 45 0.02 -3.55 4.89
CA ILE A 45 -0.34 -3.15 3.52
C ILE A 45 -1.70 -2.49 3.59
N GLY A 46 -1.79 -1.24 3.15
CA GLY A 46 -3.05 -0.55 2.96
C GLY A 46 -3.24 -0.20 1.50
N ALA A 47 -4.45 -0.34 0.98
CA ALA A 47 -4.71 -0.04 -0.41
C ALA A 47 -6.16 0.34 -0.64
N VAL A 48 -6.39 1.12 -1.70
CA VAL A 48 -7.75 1.46 -2.14
C VAL A 48 -7.85 1.26 -3.64
N LYS A 49 -8.98 0.73 -4.08
CA LYS A 49 -9.32 0.59 -5.49
C LYS A 49 -10.11 1.81 -5.95
N ILE A 50 -9.69 2.38 -7.06
CA ILE A 50 -10.36 3.53 -7.66
C ILE A 50 -10.89 3.12 -9.02
N HIS A 51 -12.15 3.45 -9.28
CA HIS A 51 -12.80 3.24 -10.57
C HIS A 51 -13.57 4.51 -10.93
N GLY A 52 -13.30 5.06 -12.10
CA GLY A 52 -13.97 6.28 -12.53
C GLY A 52 -13.75 7.46 -11.59
N GLY A 53 -12.60 7.54 -10.94
CA GLY A 53 -12.27 8.58 -9.97
C GLY A 53 -12.88 8.39 -8.59
N LYS A 54 -13.55 7.25 -8.33
CA LYS A 54 -14.23 6.99 -7.06
C LYS A 54 -13.61 5.79 -6.36
N LEU A 55 -13.52 5.86 -5.03
CA LEU A 55 -13.10 4.75 -4.20
C LEU A 55 -14.19 3.70 -4.18
N VAL A 56 -13.88 2.48 -4.62
CA VAL A 56 -14.85 1.37 -4.71
C VAL A 56 -14.53 0.21 -3.78
N ASP A 57 -13.30 0.10 -3.30
CA ASP A 57 -12.93 -0.97 -2.36
C ASP A 57 -11.69 -0.57 -1.59
N ARG A 58 -11.49 -1.21 -0.46
CA ARG A 58 -10.39 -0.93 0.45
C ARG A 58 -9.81 -2.25 0.96
N TYR A 59 -8.49 -2.27 1.14
CA TYR A 59 -7.77 -3.40 1.71
C TYR A 59 -6.86 -2.90 2.83
N GLU A 60 -6.88 -3.59 3.96
CA GLU A 60 -5.96 -3.34 5.06
C GLU A 60 -5.56 -4.68 5.67
N GLN A 61 -4.26 -4.92 5.78
CA GLN A 61 -3.76 -6.14 6.37
C GLN A 61 -2.49 -5.88 7.16
N LEU A 62 -2.54 -6.17 8.45
CA LEU A 62 -1.36 -6.21 9.30
C LEU A 62 -0.57 -7.48 9.00
N ILE A 63 0.74 -7.40 9.14
CA ILE A 63 1.68 -8.49 8.83
C ILE A 63 2.57 -8.71 10.04
N ASP A 64 2.73 -9.96 10.43
CA ASP A 64 3.64 -10.33 11.50
C ASP A 64 5.07 -10.36 10.95
N PRO A 65 5.96 -9.45 11.38
CA PRO A 65 7.34 -9.43 10.90
C PRO A 65 8.22 -10.46 11.58
N HIS A 66 7.70 -11.20 12.58
CA HIS A 66 8.45 -12.17 13.39
C HIS A 66 9.68 -11.56 14.04
N GLN A 67 9.59 -10.29 14.39
CA GLN A 67 10.62 -9.56 15.11
C GLN A 67 9.98 -8.40 15.85
N HIS A 68 10.69 -7.87 16.85
CA HIS A 68 10.22 -6.72 17.61
C HIS A 68 10.14 -5.47 16.71
N ILE A 69 9.04 -4.74 16.83
CA ILE A 69 8.87 -3.46 16.13
C ILE A 69 9.50 -2.37 17.01
N PRO A 70 10.48 -1.61 16.50
CA PRO A 70 11.09 -0.53 17.28
C PRO A 70 10.05 0.47 17.77
N GLU A 71 10.24 0.97 18.98
CA GLU A 71 9.28 1.89 19.58
C GLU A 71 9.06 3.16 18.76
N ARG A 72 10.10 3.65 18.09
CA ARG A 72 9.96 4.81 17.21
C ARG A 72 9.00 4.54 16.06
N ILE A 73 8.98 3.30 15.54
CA ILE A 73 8.07 2.91 14.48
C ILE A 73 6.64 2.82 15.02
N THR A 74 6.46 2.23 16.19
CA THR A 74 5.15 2.20 16.85
C THR A 74 4.63 3.61 17.08
N SER A 75 5.48 4.54 17.47
CA SER A 75 5.09 5.94 17.66
C SER A 75 4.65 6.60 16.35
N LEU A 76 5.29 6.25 15.23
CA LEU A 76 4.96 6.84 13.93
C LEU A 76 3.72 6.22 13.29
N THR A 77 3.56 4.90 13.42
CA THR A 77 2.53 4.14 12.69
C THR A 77 1.33 3.77 13.53
N GLY A 78 1.49 3.74 14.85
CA GLY A 78 0.48 3.20 15.76
C GLY A 78 0.48 1.68 15.85
N ILE A 79 1.38 0.99 15.16
CA ILE A 79 1.43 -0.46 15.11
C ILE A 79 2.44 -0.99 16.10
N ASN A 80 2.02 -1.88 16.98
CA ASN A 80 2.89 -2.48 18.01
C ASN A 80 2.94 -4.01 17.85
N ASP A 81 3.81 -4.64 18.65
CA ASP A 81 4.02 -6.08 18.58
C ASP A 81 2.75 -6.90 18.82
N ASN A 82 1.90 -6.45 19.74
CA ASN A 82 0.66 -7.16 20.04
C ASN A 82 -0.32 -7.16 18.87
N MET A 83 -0.33 -6.08 18.11
CA MET A 83 -1.25 -5.95 16.97
C MET A 83 -0.90 -6.90 15.82
N VAL A 84 0.39 -7.14 15.61
CA VAL A 84 0.86 -7.99 14.51
C VAL A 84 1.01 -9.45 14.89
N TYR A 85 1.01 -9.75 16.17
CA TYR A 85 1.15 -11.13 16.64
C TYR A 85 -0.01 -11.98 16.13
N GLY A 86 0.32 -13.08 15.46
CA GLY A 86 -0.68 -13.99 14.89
C GLY A 86 -1.25 -13.54 13.54
N GLN A 87 -0.83 -12.40 13.03
CA GLN A 87 -1.21 -11.96 11.70
C GLN A 87 -0.46 -12.77 10.64
N PRO A 88 -0.92 -12.78 9.37
CA PRO A 88 -0.21 -13.47 8.31
C PRO A 88 1.23 -13.01 8.19
N ASP A 89 2.10 -13.90 7.77
CA ASP A 89 3.46 -13.51 7.40
C ASP A 89 3.44 -12.78 6.05
N VAL A 90 4.59 -12.22 5.65
CA VAL A 90 4.68 -11.40 4.44
C VAL A 90 4.30 -12.20 3.18
N SER A 91 4.68 -13.47 3.09
CA SER A 91 4.37 -14.29 1.92
C SER A 91 2.87 -14.49 1.75
N GLN A 92 2.19 -14.83 2.83
CA GLN A 92 0.74 -15.02 2.82
C GLN A 92 0.02 -13.72 2.53
N ALA A 93 0.44 -12.62 3.16
CA ALA A 93 -0.19 -11.32 2.97
C ALA A 93 -0.05 -10.84 1.52
N ILE A 94 1.12 -11.02 0.92
CA ILE A 94 1.34 -10.63 -0.48
C ILE A 94 0.49 -11.47 -1.43
N CYS A 95 0.37 -12.78 -1.19
CA CYS A 95 -0.50 -13.64 -1.98
C CYS A 95 -1.96 -13.19 -1.94
N GLU A 96 -2.45 -12.88 -0.75
CA GLU A 96 -3.82 -12.40 -0.56
C GLU A 96 -4.04 -11.03 -1.19
N PHE A 97 -3.06 -10.14 -1.04
CA PHE A 97 -3.10 -8.82 -1.65
C PHE A 97 -3.14 -8.92 -3.18
N ASP A 98 -2.30 -9.76 -3.76
CA ASP A 98 -2.28 -9.96 -5.21
C ASP A 98 -3.64 -10.45 -5.73
N ARG A 99 -4.26 -11.34 -5.00
CA ARG A 99 -5.60 -11.86 -5.35
C ARG A 99 -6.65 -10.76 -5.29
N TRP A 100 -6.61 -9.94 -4.24
CA TRP A 100 -7.52 -8.78 -4.11
C TRP A 100 -7.26 -7.74 -5.20
N LEU A 101 -5.98 -7.51 -5.52
CA LEU A 101 -5.55 -6.49 -6.48
C LEU A 101 -6.17 -6.72 -7.86
N GLY A 102 -6.11 -7.95 -8.37
CA GLY A 102 -6.58 -8.24 -9.71
C GLY A 102 -5.75 -7.53 -10.79
N PRO A 103 -6.26 -7.41 -12.01
CA PRO A 103 -5.53 -6.81 -13.13
C PRO A 103 -5.65 -5.28 -13.13
N ARG A 104 -5.04 -4.61 -12.15
CA ARG A 104 -5.11 -3.15 -12.03
C ARG A 104 -3.73 -2.53 -12.01
N THR A 105 -3.67 -1.27 -12.45
CA THR A 105 -2.46 -0.46 -12.31
C THR A 105 -2.28 -0.07 -10.85
N VAL A 106 -1.07 -0.25 -10.34
CA VAL A 106 -0.73 0.07 -8.94
C VAL A 106 0.02 1.39 -8.90
N ILE A 107 -0.42 2.27 -8.01
CA ILE A 107 0.25 3.53 -7.72
C ILE A 107 0.71 3.48 -6.27
N MET A 108 2.03 3.56 -6.06
CA MET A 108 2.58 3.57 -4.70
C MET A 108 2.51 4.97 -4.13
N ALA A 109 1.98 5.08 -2.92
CA ALA A 109 2.01 6.32 -2.16
C ALA A 109 3.16 6.27 -1.16
N HIS A 110 3.86 7.39 -1.00
CA HIS A 110 4.89 7.52 0.01
C HIS A 110 4.37 8.28 1.21
N ASN A 111 4.52 7.69 2.37
CA ASN A 111 4.40 8.39 3.64
C ASN A 111 5.73 9.07 3.91
N ALA A 112 5.74 10.34 3.74
CA ALA A 112 6.93 11.12 4.06
C ALA A 112 7.01 11.40 5.56
#